data_9411156cf8e91aa792e20460dac255e1
#
_entry.id   9411156cf8e91aa792e20460dac255e1
#
_cell.length_a   1.000
_cell.length_b   1.000
_cell.length_c   1.000
_cell.angle_alpha   90.00
_cell.angle_beta   90.00
_cell.angle_gamma   90.00
#
_symmetry.space_group_name_H-M   'P 1'
#
loop_
_entity.id
_entity.type
_entity.pdbx_description
1 polymer ?
#
loop_
_entity_poly.entity_id
_entity_poly.type
_entity_poly.pdbx_seq_one_letter_code
_entity_poly.pdbx_strand_id
1 'polypeptide(L)'
;MQDEKDFIQELLNPKTQNVAFQKLLRNYQRPLYSQIRNIVLNHDDADDVLQNTFIKVFKHLKDFKGDSKLFSWMYRIATNEAITFINQKAKRNGTTSEALQTKLIDNLKADDYFDGSDIQIKLQKAVAALPEKQQLVFKMKYYEEIKYEDMSEILGTSVGALKASYHHAVKKIEEYVKGN
;
A
#
# COMPACT_ATOMS: atom_id res chain seq x y z
N MET A 1 -20.97 8.78 7.35
CA MET A 1 -21.44 8.95 5.94
C MET A 1 -21.75 10.41 5.58
N GLN A 2 -22.46 11.17 6.42
CA GLN A 2 -22.71 12.60 6.15
C GLN A 2 -21.39 13.38 6.15
N ASP A 3 -20.56 13.19 7.18
CA ASP A 3 -19.25 13.86 7.31
C ASP A 3 -18.30 13.65 6.13
N GLU A 4 -18.31 12.47 5.49
CA GLU A 4 -17.43 12.19 4.34
C GLU A 4 -17.92 12.91 3.08
N LYS A 5 -19.24 12.98 2.86
CA LYS A 5 -19.81 13.72 1.73
C LYS A 5 -19.56 15.21 1.84
N ASP A 6 -19.74 15.76 3.04
CA ASP A 6 -19.49 17.17 3.31
C ASP A 6 -18.00 17.49 3.11
N PHE A 7 -17.11 16.62 3.59
CA PHE A 7 -15.67 16.76 3.39
C PHE A 7 -15.26 16.69 1.90
N ILE A 8 -15.88 15.80 1.11
CA ILE A 8 -15.65 15.75 -0.34
C ILE A 8 -16.12 17.05 -1.01
N GLN A 9 -17.24 17.62 -0.59
CA GLN A 9 -17.69 18.91 -1.12
C GLN A 9 -16.71 20.04 -0.78
N GLU A 10 -16.16 20.07 0.45
CA GLU A 10 -15.12 21.03 0.82
C GLU A 10 -13.86 20.89 -0.06
N LEU A 11 -13.45 19.64 -0.37
CA LEU A 11 -12.31 19.34 -1.24
C LEU A 11 -12.54 19.78 -2.70
N LEU A 12 -13.78 19.76 -3.17
CA LEU A 12 -14.15 20.13 -4.55
C LEU A 12 -14.42 21.62 -4.72
N ASN A 13 -14.67 22.35 -3.62
CA ASN A 13 -14.96 23.78 -3.65
C ASN A 13 -13.66 24.61 -3.69
N PRO A 14 -13.42 25.44 -4.72
CA PRO A 14 -12.20 26.22 -4.86
C PRO A 14 -11.89 27.15 -3.66
N LYS A 15 -12.91 27.57 -2.92
CA LYS A 15 -12.74 28.47 -1.75
C LYS A 15 -12.22 27.74 -0.51
N THR A 16 -12.55 26.46 -0.35
CA THR A 16 -12.21 25.63 0.82
C THR A 16 -11.17 24.56 0.51
N GLN A 17 -10.92 24.29 -0.76
CA GLN A 17 -10.07 23.18 -1.24
C GLN A 17 -8.71 23.11 -0.54
N ASN A 18 -8.00 24.23 -0.41
CA ASN A 18 -6.66 24.22 0.18
C ASN A 18 -6.68 23.79 1.65
N VAL A 19 -7.64 24.29 2.43
CA VAL A 19 -7.79 23.95 3.85
C VAL A 19 -8.25 22.50 4.00
N ALA A 20 -9.22 22.07 3.19
CA ALA A 20 -9.72 20.70 3.18
C ALA A 20 -8.62 19.72 2.74
N PHE A 21 -7.79 20.07 1.77
CA PHE A 21 -6.68 19.24 1.33
C PHE A 21 -5.59 19.12 2.40
N GLN A 22 -5.28 20.17 3.14
CA GLN A 22 -4.38 20.06 4.30
C GLN A 22 -4.92 19.11 5.37
N LYS A 23 -6.24 19.13 5.63
CA LYS A 23 -6.90 18.18 6.53
C LYS A 23 -6.80 16.74 6.00
N LEU A 24 -6.99 16.55 4.68
CA LEU A 24 -6.82 15.26 4.02
C LEU A 24 -5.39 14.73 4.20
N LEU A 25 -4.37 15.55 3.96
CA LEU A 25 -2.97 15.16 4.18
C LEU A 25 -2.75 14.68 5.62
N ARG A 26 -3.16 15.46 6.63
CA ARG A 26 -2.99 15.10 8.05
C ARG A 26 -3.67 13.77 8.41
N ASN A 27 -4.85 13.51 7.86
CA ASN A 27 -5.63 12.32 8.20
C ASN A 27 -5.10 11.06 7.51
N TYR A 28 -4.58 11.17 6.28
CA TYR A 28 -4.27 10.02 5.43
C TYR A 28 -2.78 9.82 5.15
N GLN A 29 -1.93 10.79 5.46
CA GLN A 29 -0.48 10.67 5.25
C GLN A 29 0.08 9.41 5.90
N ARG A 30 -0.21 9.18 7.17
CA ARG A 30 0.37 8.04 7.93
C ARG A 30 -0.10 6.68 7.40
N PRO A 31 -1.40 6.40 7.22
CA PRO A 31 -1.85 5.11 6.68
C PRO A 31 -1.40 4.88 5.24
N LEU A 32 -1.38 5.91 4.38
CA LEU A 32 -0.87 5.76 3.01
C LEU A 32 0.64 5.52 2.99
N TYR A 33 1.42 6.20 3.83
CA TYR A 33 2.84 5.96 3.99
C TYR A 33 3.12 4.51 4.41
N SER A 34 2.41 4.00 5.44
CA SER A 34 2.57 2.63 5.90
C SER A 34 2.35 1.61 4.78
N GLN A 35 1.26 1.74 4.03
CA GLN A 35 0.99 0.89 2.88
C GLN A 35 2.09 0.96 1.82
N ILE A 36 2.50 2.16 1.44
CA ILE A 36 3.57 2.36 0.45
C ILE A 36 4.87 1.76 0.94
N ARG A 37 5.26 2.03 2.20
CA ARG A 37 6.47 1.52 2.84
C ARG A 37 6.54 0.00 2.85
N ASN A 38 5.40 -0.66 3.10
CA ASN A 38 5.28 -2.12 3.03
C ASN A 38 5.48 -2.69 1.62
N ILE A 39 5.28 -1.90 0.57
CA ILE A 39 5.47 -2.32 -0.82
C ILE A 39 6.90 -2.01 -1.29
N VAL A 40 7.39 -0.77 -1.07
CA VAL A 40 8.67 -0.31 -1.62
C VAL A 40 9.88 -0.67 -0.74
N LEU A 41 9.66 -0.99 0.53
CA LEU A 41 10.65 -1.50 1.50
C LEU A 41 11.83 -0.56 1.79
N ASN A 42 11.75 0.71 1.41
CA ASN A 42 12.76 1.72 1.65
C ASN A 42 12.10 3.05 2.03
N HIS A 43 12.68 3.78 2.99
CA HIS A 43 12.09 5.01 3.55
C HIS A 43 12.01 6.13 2.51
N ASP A 44 13.14 6.46 1.88
CA ASP A 44 13.21 7.57 0.91
C ASP A 44 12.31 7.32 -0.29
N ASP A 45 12.30 6.07 -0.80
CA ASP A 45 11.38 5.65 -1.87
C ASP A 45 9.92 5.80 -1.45
N ALA A 46 9.59 5.50 -0.19
CA ALA A 46 8.23 5.61 0.31
C ALA A 46 7.76 7.06 0.39
N ASP A 47 8.63 7.97 0.80
CA ASP A 47 8.33 9.41 0.83
C ASP A 47 8.12 9.97 -0.58
N ASP A 48 8.97 9.59 -1.54
CA ASP A 48 8.82 9.99 -2.94
C ASP A 48 7.49 9.50 -3.54
N VAL A 49 7.15 8.24 -3.30
CA VAL A 49 5.88 7.65 -3.77
C VAL A 49 4.68 8.29 -3.09
N LEU A 50 4.78 8.61 -1.80
CA LEU A 50 3.71 9.29 -1.06
C LEU A 50 3.44 10.69 -1.62
N GLN A 51 4.48 11.47 -1.88
CA GLN A 51 4.37 12.79 -2.51
C GLN A 51 3.68 12.69 -3.87
N ASN A 52 4.14 11.77 -4.73
CA ASN A 52 3.54 11.53 -6.05
C ASN A 52 2.06 11.09 -5.93
N THR A 53 1.75 10.26 -4.92
CA THR A 53 0.38 9.84 -4.62
C THR A 53 -0.51 11.05 -4.33
N PHE A 54 -0.10 11.96 -3.44
CA PHE A 54 -0.89 13.13 -3.10
C PHE A 54 -1.02 14.12 -4.27
N ILE A 55 0.01 14.27 -5.10
CA ILE A 55 -0.07 15.05 -6.34
C ILE A 55 -1.15 14.46 -7.27
N LYS A 56 -1.18 13.13 -7.42
CA LYS A 56 -2.21 12.45 -8.23
C LYS A 56 -3.59 12.57 -7.62
N VAL A 57 -3.71 12.38 -6.30
CA VAL A 57 -4.97 12.60 -5.57
C VAL A 57 -5.49 14.00 -5.84
N PHE A 58 -4.67 15.04 -5.70
CA PHE A 58 -5.08 16.42 -5.95
C PHE A 58 -5.54 16.64 -7.40
N LYS A 59 -4.77 16.15 -8.37
CA LYS A 59 -5.09 16.29 -9.80
C LYS A 59 -6.39 15.61 -10.20
N HIS A 60 -6.66 14.42 -9.64
CA HIS A 60 -7.81 13.60 -9.99
C HIS A 60 -8.99 13.72 -9.02
N LEU A 61 -8.90 14.64 -8.04
CA LEU A 61 -9.96 14.82 -7.06
C LEU A 61 -11.31 15.19 -7.71
N LYS A 62 -11.28 15.95 -8.80
CA LYS A 62 -12.47 16.32 -9.58
C LYS A 62 -13.13 15.13 -10.30
N ASP A 63 -12.36 14.08 -10.54
CA ASP A 63 -12.81 12.86 -11.22
C ASP A 63 -13.41 11.85 -10.22
N PHE A 64 -13.28 12.12 -8.92
CA PHE A 64 -13.81 11.26 -7.88
C PHE A 64 -15.33 11.35 -7.81
N LYS A 65 -16.01 10.27 -8.23
CA LYS A 65 -17.48 10.20 -8.35
C LYS A 65 -18.20 9.84 -7.04
N GLY A 66 -17.48 9.43 -6.00
CA GLY A 66 -18.10 8.96 -4.75
C GLY A 66 -18.68 7.54 -4.83
N ASP A 67 -18.33 6.76 -5.86
CA ASP A 67 -18.76 5.35 -6.03
C ASP A 67 -18.08 4.41 -5.02
N SER A 68 -17.02 4.87 -4.37
CA SER A 68 -16.29 4.19 -3.28
C SER A 68 -16.01 5.17 -2.15
N LYS A 69 -15.55 4.66 -1.01
CA LYS A 69 -15.01 5.55 0.05
C LYS A 69 -13.80 6.32 -0.47
N LEU A 70 -13.65 7.57 -0.02
CA LEU A 70 -12.49 8.41 -0.34
C LEU A 70 -11.17 7.70 0.04
N PHE A 71 -11.14 7.05 1.20
CA PHE A 71 -10.02 6.22 1.66
C PHE A 71 -9.67 5.12 0.64
N SER A 72 -10.65 4.30 0.20
CA SER A 72 -10.42 3.20 -0.74
C SER A 72 -9.89 3.72 -2.08
N TRP A 73 -10.40 4.86 -2.55
CA TRP A 73 -9.94 5.49 -3.78
C TRP A 73 -8.48 5.97 -3.69
N MET A 74 -8.11 6.67 -2.61
CA MET A 74 -6.73 7.11 -2.39
C MET A 74 -5.78 5.92 -2.21
N TYR A 75 -6.21 4.90 -1.49
CA TYR A 75 -5.42 3.68 -1.25
C TYR A 75 -5.12 2.94 -2.55
N ARG A 76 -6.08 2.89 -3.48
CA ARG A 76 -5.87 2.35 -4.82
C ARG A 76 -4.81 3.13 -5.58
N ILE A 77 -4.85 4.47 -5.52
CA ILE A 77 -3.83 5.31 -6.15
C ILE A 77 -2.45 5.01 -5.54
N ALA A 78 -2.33 5.02 -4.21
CA ALA A 78 -1.07 4.75 -3.50
C ALA A 78 -0.49 3.37 -3.84
N THR A 79 -1.33 2.34 -3.85
CA THR A 79 -0.93 0.96 -4.19
C THR A 79 -0.39 0.88 -5.62
N ASN A 80 -1.10 1.46 -6.58
CA ASN A 80 -0.68 1.48 -7.98
C ASN A 80 0.62 2.26 -8.19
N GLU A 81 0.79 3.39 -7.48
CA GLU A 81 2.04 4.17 -7.54
C GLU A 81 3.23 3.38 -6.99
N ALA A 82 3.05 2.72 -5.84
CA ALA A 82 4.09 1.92 -5.21
C ALA A 82 4.52 0.73 -6.11
N ILE A 83 3.56 -0.01 -6.67
CA ILE A 83 3.82 -1.12 -7.60
C ILE A 83 4.53 -0.61 -8.86
N THR A 84 4.04 0.48 -9.44
CA THR A 84 4.64 1.09 -10.64
C THR A 84 6.08 1.52 -10.35
N PHE A 85 6.33 2.15 -9.19
CA PHE A 85 7.65 2.59 -8.77
C PHE A 85 8.63 1.40 -8.65
N ILE A 86 8.26 0.32 -7.96
CA ILE A 86 9.11 -0.87 -7.80
C ILE A 86 9.43 -1.49 -9.16
N ASN A 87 8.44 -1.64 -10.04
CA ASN A 87 8.65 -2.20 -11.37
C ASN A 87 9.60 -1.34 -12.22
N GLN A 88 9.47 -0.01 -12.17
CA GLN A 88 10.35 0.91 -12.86
C GLN A 88 11.77 0.89 -12.26
N LYS A 89 11.90 0.84 -10.93
CA LYS A 89 13.19 0.75 -10.24
C LYS A 89 13.91 -0.55 -10.58
N ALA A 90 13.19 -1.69 -10.59
CA ALA A 90 13.74 -2.97 -11.00
C ALA A 90 14.25 -2.94 -12.46
N LYS A 91 13.43 -2.41 -13.37
CA LYS A 91 13.83 -2.25 -14.78
C LYS A 91 15.07 -1.38 -14.96
N ARG A 92 15.16 -0.26 -14.24
CA ARG A 92 16.36 0.62 -14.28
C ARG A 92 17.61 -0.08 -13.76
N ASN A 93 17.46 -0.97 -12.78
CA ASN A 93 18.55 -1.75 -12.20
C ASN A 93 18.87 -3.04 -13.00
N GLY A 94 18.21 -3.28 -14.14
CA GLY A 94 18.41 -4.50 -14.95
C GLY A 94 18.02 -5.80 -14.23
N THR A 95 17.02 -5.73 -13.33
CA THR A 95 16.59 -6.86 -12.49
C THR A 95 15.08 -7.04 -12.51
N THR A 96 14.56 -8.10 -11.88
CA THR A 96 13.12 -8.28 -11.66
C THR A 96 12.67 -7.62 -10.36
N SER A 97 11.36 -7.38 -10.23
CA SER A 97 10.78 -6.80 -9.00
C SER A 97 10.99 -7.71 -7.80
N GLU A 98 10.90 -9.03 -7.98
CA GLU A 98 11.15 -10.05 -6.95
C GLU A 98 12.61 -10.03 -6.47
N ALA A 99 13.57 -9.99 -7.40
CA ALA A 99 14.99 -9.94 -7.07
C ALA A 99 15.35 -8.62 -6.37
N LEU A 100 14.74 -7.50 -6.80
CA LEU A 100 14.90 -6.21 -6.13
C LEU A 100 14.34 -6.25 -4.70
N GLN A 101 13.14 -6.79 -4.51
CA GLN A 101 12.53 -6.91 -3.18
C GLN A 101 13.37 -7.79 -2.26
N THR A 102 13.87 -8.93 -2.73
CA THR A 102 14.77 -9.81 -1.95
C THR A 102 16.00 -9.02 -1.46
N LYS A 103 16.66 -8.27 -2.35
CA LYS A 103 17.80 -7.43 -2.00
C LYS A 103 17.46 -6.35 -0.98
N LEU A 104 16.31 -5.71 -1.11
CA LEU A 104 15.85 -4.69 -0.15
C LEU A 104 15.58 -5.30 1.23
N ILE A 105 15.00 -6.51 1.28
CA ILE A 105 14.74 -7.21 2.55
C ILE A 105 16.06 -7.62 3.22
N ASP A 106 17.04 -8.08 2.47
CA ASP A 106 18.37 -8.43 3.03
C ASP A 106 19.08 -7.21 3.64
N ASN A 107 18.78 -6.01 3.15
CA ASN A 107 19.32 -4.76 3.67
C ASN A 107 18.46 -4.09 4.77
N LEU A 108 17.29 -4.65 5.13
CA LEU A 108 16.41 -4.04 6.13
C LEU A 108 17.07 -3.83 7.51
N LYS A 109 18.00 -4.70 7.92
CA LYS A 109 18.75 -4.52 9.19
C LYS A 109 19.61 -3.26 9.21
N ALA A 110 20.01 -2.76 8.05
CA ALA A 110 20.80 -1.53 7.91
C ALA A 110 19.93 -0.27 7.71
N ASP A 111 18.61 -0.43 7.69
CA ASP A 111 17.66 0.67 7.55
C ASP A 111 17.31 1.21 8.94
N ASP A 112 17.71 2.46 9.25
CA ASP A 112 17.49 3.13 10.54
C ASP A 112 15.99 3.25 10.91
N TYR A 113 15.10 3.09 9.94
CA TYR A 113 13.64 3.11 10.11
C TYR A 113 13.03 1.71 10.25
N PHE A 114 13.86 0.67 10.34
CA PHE A 114 13.42 -0.71 10.55
C PHE A 114 13.83 -1.20 11.94
N ASP A 115 12.88 -1.21 12.87
CA ASP A 115 13.05 -1.77 14.21
C ASP A 115 12.45 -3.19 14.24
N GLY A 116 13.12 -4.13 13.56
CA GLY A 116 12.62 -5.49 13.38
C GLY A 116 13.58 -6.60 13.83
N SER A 117 12.99 -7.65 14.45
CA SER A 117 13.68 -8.87 14.83
C SER A 117 14.01 -9.76 13.62
N ASP A 118 14.89 -10.77 13.82
CA ASP A 118 15.18 -11.80 12.80
C ASP A 118 13.91 -12.53 12.32
N ILE A 119 12.92 -12.71 13.20
CA ILE A 119 11.61 -13.28 12.85
C ILE A 119 10.88 -12.39 11.88
N GLN A 120 10.91 -11.08 12.03
CA GLN A 120 10.27 -10.14 11.12
C GLN A 120 10.95 -10.14 9.75
N ILE A 121 12.28 -10.23 9.68
CA ILE A 121 12.98 -10.40 8.41
C ILE A 121 12.62 -11.72 7.73
N LYS A 122 12.55 -12.82 8.50
CA LYS A 122 12.12 -14.12 7.99
C LYS A 122 10.68 -14.06 7.44
N LEU A 123 9.78 -13.35 8.12
CA LEU A 123 8.42 -13.10 7.64
C LEU A 123 8.43 -12.29 6.33
N GLN A 124 9.23 -11.21 6.24
CA GLN A 124 9.33 -10.43 5.01
C GLN A 124 9.83 -11.27 3.83
N LYS A 125 10.82 -12.15 4.06
CA LYS A 125 11.30 -13.10 3.03
C LYS A 125 10.21 -14.08 2.60
N ALA A 126 9.47 -14.64 3.55
CA ALA A 126 8.35 -15.52 3.27
C ALA A 126 7.24 -14.82 2.44
N VAL A 127 6.94 -13.56 2.79
CA VAL A 127 5.97 -12.75 2.04
C VAL A 127 6.48 -12.44 0.64
N ALA A 128 7.77 -12.11 0.45
CA ALA A 128 8.35 -11.83 -0.85
C ALA A 128 8.37 -13.06 -1.79
N ALA A 129 8.38 -14.27 -1.24
CA ALA A 129 8.28 -15.51 -1.99
C ALA A 129 6.86 -15.84 -2.49
N LEU A 130 5.84 -15.07 -2.06
CA LEU A 130 4.47 -15.26 -2.53
C LEU A 130 4.26 -14.65 -3.92
N PRO A 131 3.28 -15.15 -4.70
CA PRO A 131 2.81 -14.47 -5.89
C PRO A 131 2.33 -13.05 -5.56
N GLU A 132 2.58 -12.07 -6.43
CA GLU A 132 2.34 -10.64 -6.22
C GLU A 132 0.95 -10.32 -5.63
N LYS A 133 -0.11 -10.92 -6.19
CA LYS A 133 -1.47 -10.74 -5.68
C LYS A 133 -1.65 -11.25 -4.24
N GLN A 134 -1.01 -12.36 -3.88
CA GLN A 134 -1.07 -12.90 -2.51
C GLN A 134 -0.25 -12.03 -1.55
N GLN A 135 0.90 -11.54 -1.99
CA GLN A 135 1.70 -10.57 -1.21
C GLN A 135 0.86 -9.34 -0.85
N LEU A 136 0.21 -8.74 -1.85
CA LEU A 136 -0.58 -7.52 -1.66
C LEU A 136 -1.74 -7.74 -0.68
N VAL A 137 -2.50 -8.82 -0.88
CA VAL A 137 -3.61 -9.18 0.02
C VAL A 137 -3.12 -9.44 1.44
N PHE A 138 -2.00 -10.16 1.59
CA PHE A 138 -1.41 -10.43 2.90
C PHE A 138 -0.97 -9.13 3.59
N LYS A 139 -0.24 -8.27 2.91
CA LYS A 139 0.25 -6.99 3.45
C LYS A 139 -0.90 -6.10 3.91
N MET A 140 -1.92 -5.92 3.07
CA MET A 140 -3.11 -5.12 3.39
C MET A 140 -3.88 -5.67 4.59
N LYS A 141 -3.97 -7.01 4.72
CA LYS A 141 -4.73 -7.63 5.81
C LYS A 141 -3.93 -7.73 7.10
N TYR A 142 -2.66 -8.12 7.02
CA TYR A 142 -1.83 -8.41 8.19
C TYR A 142 -1.20 -7.15 8.80
N TYR A 143 -0.63 -6.25 7.99
CA TYR A 143 0.04 -5.05 8.50
C TYR A 143 -0.90 -3.87 8.67
N GLU A 144 -1.88 -3.71 7.76
CA GLU A 144 -2.75 -2.54 7.72
C GLU A 144 -4.17 -2.83 8.27
N GLU A 145 -4.47 -4.08 8.61
CA GLU A 145 -5.76 -4.53 9.17
C GLU A 145 -7.00 -4.12 8.37
N ILE A 146 -6.84 -3.89 7.05
CA ILE A 146 -7.92 -3.42 6.18
C ILE A 146 -9.03 -4.45 6.13
N LYS A 147 -10.28 -4.00 6.15
CA LYS A 147 -11.45 -4.87 6.01
C LYS A 147 -11.53 -5.42 4.59
N TYR A 148 -12.02 -6.66 4.44
CA TYR A 148 -12.15 -7.28 3.12
C TYR A 148 -13.07 -6.52 2.17
N GLU A 149 -14.07 -5.84 2.70
CA GLU A 149 -14.98 -4.98 1.94
C GLU A 149 -14.21 -3.80 1.31
N ASP A 150 -13.38 -3.12 2.11
CA ASP A 150 -12.54 -2.02 1.64
C ASP A 150 -11.45 -2.53 0.68
N MET A 151 -10.84 -3.70 0.95
CA MET A 151 -9.90 -4.34 0.03
C MET A 151 -10.56 -4.68 -1.32
N SER A 152 -11.83 -5.12 -1.30
CA SER A 152 -12.60 -5.41 -2.51
C SER A 152 -12.77 -4.16 -3.36
N GLU A 153 -13.06 -3.02 -2.75
CA GLU A 153 -13.12 -1.72 -3.43
C GLU A 153 -11.76 -1.29 -3.99
N ILE A 154 -10.68 -1.48 -3.21
CA ILE A 154 -9.30 -1.10 -3.60
C ILE A 154 -8.79 -1.94 -4.76
N LEU A 155 -8.97 -3.26 -4.70
CA LEU A 155 -8.35 -4.22 -5.62
C LEU A 155 -9.29 -4.66 -6.76
N GLY A 156 -10.57 -4.31 -6.71
CA GLY A 156 -11.56 -4.75 -7.70
C GLY A 156 -11.76 -6.28 -7.69
N THR A 157 -11.60 -6.92 -6.53
CA THR A 157 -11.64 -8.38 -6.37
C THR A 157 -12.70 -8.73 -5.33
N SER A 158 -13.46 -9.81 -5.54
CA SER A 158 -14.52 -10.20 -4.60
C SER A 158 -13.98 -10.56 -3.21
N VAL A 159 -14.76 -10.28 -2.17
CA VAL A 159 -14.44 -10.60 -0.77
C VAL A 159 -14.11 -12.09 -0.59
N GLY A 160 -14.84 -12.99 -1.26
CA GLY A 160 -14.56 -14.43 -1.23
C GLY A 160 -13.18 -14.78 -1.79
N ALA A 161 -12.81 -14.21 -2.94
CA ALA A 161 -11.50 -14.42 -3.55
C ALA A 161 -10.36 -13.83 -2.69
N LEU A 162 -10.58 -12.69 -2.02
CA LEU A 162 -9.60 -12.09 -1.10
C LEU A 162 -9.37 -12.97 0.13
N LYS A 163 -10.44 -13.51 0.74
CA LYS A 163 -10.33 -14.45 1.86
C LYS A 163 -9.57 -15.72 1.48
N ALA A 164 -9.87 -16.29 0.31
CA ALA A 164 -9.15 -17.46 -0.20
C ALA A 164 -7.66 -17.14 -0.45
N SER A 165 -7.38 -15.98 -1.09
CA SER A 165 -6.01 -15.52 -1.36
C SER A 165 -5.21 -15.32 -0.06
N TYR A 166 -5.81 -14.71 0.96
CA TYR A 166 -5.18 -14.53 2.28
C TYR A 166 -4.90 -15.88 2.95
N HIS A 167 -5.85 -16.81 2.94
CA HIS A 167 -5.68 -18.16 3.50
C HIS A 167 -4.50 -18.89 2.83
N HIS A 168 -4.44 -18.87 1.50
CA HIS A 168 -3.32 -19.47 0.76
C HIS A 168 -1.98 -18.79 1.06
N ALA A 169 -1.97 -17.47 1.22
CA ALA A 169 -0.77 -16.72 1.61
C ALA A 169 -0.26 -17.16 2.98
N VAL A 170 -1.15 -17.21 3.99
CA VAL A 170 -0.80 -17.64 5.36
C VAL A 170 -0.23 -19.05 5.34
N LYS A 171 -0.87 -20.01 4.66
CA LYS A 171 -0.39 -21.38 4.57
C LYS A 171 1.03 -21.47 3.98
N LYS A 172 1.29 -20.78 2.88
CA LYS A 172 2.63 -20.75 2.27
C LYS A 172 3.69 -20.11 3.17
N ILE A 173 3.33 -19.04 3.89
CA ILE A 173 4.22 -18.40 4.87
C ILE A 173 4.55 -19.36 5.99
N GLU A 174 3.57 -20.08 6.54
CA GLU A 174 3.80 -21.09 7.58
C GLU A 174 4.73 -22.20 7.10
N GLU A 175 4.53 -22.72 5.88
CA GLU A 175 5.39 -23.72 5.26
C GLU A 175 6.83 -23.21 5.11
N TYR A 176 7.00 -21.96 4.62
CA TYR A 176 8.31 -21.32 4.49
C TYR A 176 9.02 -21.16 5.84
N VAL A 177 8.31 -20.71 6.86
CA VAL A 177 8.87 -20.48 8.21
C VAL A 177 9.24 -21.79 8.90
N LYS A 178 8.49 -22.88 8.68
CA LYS A 178 8.77 -24.19 9.24
C LYS A 178 9.92 -24.94 8.52
N GLY A 179 10.10 -24.69 7.22
CA GLY A 179 11.11 -25.36 6.40
C GLY A 179 12.51 -24.71 6.40
N ASN A 180 12.62 -23.52 6.93
CA ASN A 180 13.85 -22.75 7.09
C ASN A 180 14.08 -22.39 8.58
#